data_c0e47a8fa38604ae457f223017d2b1b9
#
_entry.id   c0e47a8fa38604ae457f223017d2b1b9
#
_cell.length_a   1.000
_cell.length_b   1.000
_cell.length_c   1.000
_cell.angle_alpha   90.00
_cell.angle_beta   90.00
_cell.angle_gamma   90.00
#
_symmetry.space_group_name_H-M   'P 1'
#
loop_
_entity.id
_entity.type
_entity.pdbx_description
1 polymer ?
#
loop_
_entity_poly.entity_id
_entity_poly.type
_entity_poly.pdbx_seq_one_letter_code
_entity_poly.pdbx_strand_id
1 'polypeptide(L)' 'MGGRSAGEPNWRAARRCDIGNCVEIGTLGKFVLVRSSADPDGTRISLSRDEWEAFVAGVKDGNLDGL' A
#
# COMPACT_ATOMS: atom_id res chain seq x y z
N MET A 1 13.99 -18.30 14.49
CA MET A 1 13.59 -17.78 14.09
C MET A 1 13.17 -16.75 13.98
N GLY A 2 13.37 -16.30 14.51
CA GLY A 2 12.93 -15.05 14.62
C GLY A 2 12.17 -14.51 13.63
N GLY A 3 11.75 -14.82 13.17
CA GLY A 3 11.09 -14.33 12.25
C GLY A 3 10.18 -13.30 12.49
N ARG A 4 9.59 -12.84 11.52
CA ARG A 4 8.68 -11.81 11.68
C ARG A 4 7.38 -12.35 12.21
N SER A 5 6.65 -11.48 12.80
CA SER A 5 5.34 -11.79 13.29
C SER A 5 4.43 -12.20 12.13
N ALA A 6 3.55 -13.13 12.39
CA ALA A 6 2.63 -13.60 11.36
C ALA A 6 1.70 -12.51 10.86
N GLY A 7 1.49 -11.47 11.65
CA GLY A 7 0.59 -10.40 11.26
C GLY A 7 1.23 -9.25 10.53
N GLU A 8 2.52 -9.34 10.23
CA GLU A 8 3.20 -8.23 9.60
C GLU A 8 3.31 -8.42 8.09
N PRO A 9 2.82 -7.47 7.31
CA PRO A 9 2.99 -7.55 5.87
C PRO A 9 4.41 -7.20 5.45
N ASN A 10 4.79 -7.63 4.27
CA ASN A 10 6.00 -7.14 3.63
C ASN A 10 5.67 -5.85 2.93
N TRP A 11 6.18 -4.76 3.44
CA TRP A 11 5.89 -3.47 2.86
C TRP A 11 6.81 -3.17 1.68
N ARG A 12 6.23 -2.60 0.65
CA ARG A 12 6.94 -2.21 -0.55
C ARG A 12 6.59 -0.77 -0.85
N ALA A 13 7.60 0.07 -1.07
CA ALA A 13 7.36 1.44 -1.44
C ALA A 13 6.96 1.52 -2.91
N ALA A 14 6.07 2.45 -3.21
CA ALA A 14 5.74 2.74 -4.59
C ALA A 14 6.98 3.33 -5.27
N ARG A 15 7.05 3.20 -6.58
CA ARG A 15 8.18 3.70 -7.31
C ARG A 15 8.27 5.21 -7.21
N ARG A 16 9.43 5.72 -7.46
CA ARG A 16 9.72 7.15 -7.50
C ARG A 16 9.54 7.80 -6.15
N CYS A 17 9.93 7.06 -5.13
CA CYS A 17 9.92 7.57 -3.79
C CYS A 17 11.26 8.22 -3.49
N ASP A 18 11.45 9.42 -3.97
CA ASP A 18 12.73 10.08 -3.86
C ASP A 18 12.70 11.35 -3.03
N ILE A 19 11.60 11.62 -2.34
CA ILE A 19 11.52 12.78 -1.47
C ILE A 19 11.31 12.39 0.00
N GLY A 20 11.41 11.11 0.30
CA GLY A 20 11.35 10.67 1.68
C GLY A 20 9.97 10.29 2.20
N ASN A 21 8.93 10.74 1.57
CA ASN A 21 7.56 10.39 1.95
C ASN A 21 6.96 9.53 0.86
N CYS A 22 6.72 8.29 1.18
CA CYS A 22 6.30 7.32 0.19
C CYS A 22 4.99 6.68 0.58
N VAL A 23 4.27 6.23 -0.43
CA VAL A 23 3.15 5.33 -0.21
C VAL A 23 3.72 3.92 -0.18
N GLU A 24 3.38 3.18 0.85
CA GLU A 24 3.83 1.79 0.99
C GLU A 24 2.65 0.85 0.93
N ILE A 25 2.84 -0.25 0.25
CA ILE A 25 1.81 -1.24 0.01
C ILE A 25 2.28 -2.57 0.58
N GLY A 26 1.41 -3.25 1.29
CA GLY A 26 1.70 -4.59 1.78
C GLY A 26 0.47 -5.46 1.68
N THR A 27 0.65 -6.74 1.80
CA THR A 27 -0.49 -7.66 1.81
C THR A 27 -0.51 -8.41 3.12
N LEU A 28 -1.72 -8.68 3.58
CA LEU A 28 -1.93 -9.44 4.78
C LEU A 28 -3.20 -10.26 4.58
N GLY A 29 -3.03 -11.56 4.41
CA GLY A 29 -4.14 -12.43 4.11
C GLY A 29 -4.81 -12.01 2.81
N LYS A 30 -6.08 -11.70 2.89
CA LYS A 30 -6.86 -11.32 1.72
C LYS A 30 -6.83 -9.84 1.43
N PHE A 31 -6.14 -9.08 2.26
CA PHE A 31 -6.24 -7.63 2.19
C PHE A 31 -4.96 -7.02 1.66
N VAL A 32 -5.12 -5.89 0.98
CA VAL A 32 -4.01 -5.04 0.59
C VAL A 32 -4.02 -3.84 1.53
N LEU A 33 -2.90 -3.56 2.14
CA LEU A 33 -2.78 -2.47 3.10
C LEU A 33 -1.96 -1.34 2.49
N VAL A 34 -2.36 -0.13 2.79
CA VAL A 34 -1.69 1.07 2.30
C VAL A 34 -1.38 1.96 3.48
N ARG A 35 -0.16 2.48 3.51
CA ARG A 35 0.22 3.42 4.56
C ARG A 35 1.21 4.44 4.01
N SER A 36 1.44 5.48 4.80
CA SER A 36 2.48 6.46 4.49
C SER A 36 3.77 6.05 5.18
N SER A 37 4.89 6.14 4.48
CA SER A 37 6.18 5.86 5.11
C SER A 37 6.54 6.91 6.15
N ALA A 38 5.95 8.09 6.08
CA ALA A 38 6.18 9.13 7.06
C ALA A 38 5.54 8.81 8.41
N ASP A 39 4.58 7.92 8.42
CA ASP A 39 3.87 7.54 9.63
C ASP A 39 3.59 6.04 9.62
N PRO A 40 4.64 5.23 9.71
CA PRO A 40 4.49 3.79 9.52
C PRO A 40 3.64 3.11 10.59
N ASP A 41 3.56 3.72 11.76
CA ASP A 41 2.75 3.17 12.85
C ASP A 41 1.39 3.83 12.94
N GLY A 42 1.09 4.70 12.01
CA GLY A 42 -0.17 5.43 12.03
C GLY A 42 -1.26 4.72 11.24
N THR A 43 -2.07 5.52 10.62
CA THR A 43 -3.23 5.02 9.90
C THR A 43 -2.86 4.14 8.73
N ARG A 44 -3.56 3.05 8.59
CA ARG A 44 -3.45 2.15 7.45
C ARG A 44 -4.81 2.05 6.80
N ILE A 45 -4.82 1.94 5.49
CA ILE A 45 -6.03 1.68 4.74
C ILE A 45 -6.01 0.21 4.35
N SER A 46 -7.10 -0.48 4.64
CA SER A 46 -7.22 -1.89 4.31
C SER A 46 -8.21 -2.04 3.17
N LEU A 47 -7.77 -2.61 2.08
CA LEU A 47 -8.58 -2.79 0.89
C LEU A 47 -8.76 -4.27 0.59
N SER A 48 -9.95 -4.64 0.12
CA SER A 48 -10.12 -5.98 -0.41
C SER A 48 -9.36 -6.10 -1.73
N ARG A 49 -9.18 -7.33 -2.19
CA ARG A 49 -8.54 -7.54 -3.49
C ARG A 49 -9.32 -6.87 -4.61
N ASP A 50 -10.63 -6.95 -4.57
CA ASP A 50 -11.46 -6.32 -5.60
C ASP A 50 -11.30 -4.82 -5.60
N GLU A 51 -11.28 -4.22 -4.40
CA GLU A 51 -11.08 -2.77 -4.29
C GLU A 51 -9.71 -2.37 -4.81
N TRP A 52 -8.69 -3.15 -4.46
CA TRP A 52 -7.34 -2.87 -4.91
C TRP A 52 -7.25 -2.95 -6.43
N GLU A 53 -7.83 -3.99 -7.03
CA GLU A 53 -7.78 -4.16 -8.47
C GLU A 53 -8.51 -3.03 -9.19
N ALA A 54 -9.64 -2.62 -8.65
CA ALA A 54 -10.38 -1.51 -9.23
C ALA A 54 -9.58 -0.21 -9.15
N PHE A 55 -8.92 0.00 -8.03
CA PHE A 55 -8.07 1.18 -7.86
C PHE A 55 -6.94 1.20 -8.86
N VAL A 56 -6.23 0.08 -9.01
CA VAL A 56 -5.12 -0.01 -9.95
C VAL A 56 -5.59 0.22 -11.37
N ALA A 57 -6.73 -0.37 -11.73
CA ALA A 57 -7.29 -0.17 -13.07
C ALA A 57 -7.63 1.31 -13.31
N GLY A 58 -8.19 1.97 -12.31
CA GLY A 58 -8.50 3.39 -12.43
C GLY A 58 -7.26 4.23 -12.63
N VAL A 59 -6.19 3.91 -11.93
CA VAL A 59 -4.93 4.62 -12.11
C VAL A 59 -4.41 4.44 -13.53
N LYS A 60 -4.44 3.21 -14.03
CA LYS A 60 -3.95 2.92 -15.37
C LYS A 60 -4.78 3.61 -16.45
N ASP A 61 -6.07 3.75 -16.21
CA ASP A 61 -6.97 4.41 -17.16
C ASP A 61 -6.90 5.92 -17.13
N GLY A 62 -6.14 6.48 -16.22
CA GLY A 62 -6.06 7.92 -16.07
C GLY A 62 -7.24 8.53 -15.32
N ASN A 63 -8.06 7.71 -14.71
CA ASN A 63 -9.25 8.17 -14.01
C ASN A 63 -8.92 9.12 -12.86
N LEU A 64 -7.75 8.97 -12.27
CA LEU A 64 -7.33 9.77 -11.13
C LEU A 64 -6.32 10.85 -11.50
N ASP A 65 -6.08 11.07 -12.77
CA ASP A 65 -5.16 12.10 -13.20
C ASP A 65 -5.71 13.47 -12.85
N GLY A 66 -4.83 14.37 -12.53
CA GLY A 66 -5.24 15.74 -12.25
C GLY A 66 -5.55 16.03 -10.79
N LEU A 67 -5.35 15.05 -9.94
CA LEU A 67 -5.53 15.27 -8.51
C LEU A 67 -4.37 16.06 -7.91
#